data_fac9f65a27fa0fa91830399a85a4a3ed
#
_entry.id   fac9f65a27fa0fa91830399a85a4a3ed
#
_cell.length_a   1.000
_cell.length_b   1.000
_cell.length_c   1.000
_cell.angle_alpha   90.00
_cell.angle_beta   90.00
_cell.angle_gamma   90.00
#
_symmetry.space_group_name_H-M   'P 1'
#
loop_
_entity.id
_entity.type
_entity.pdbx_description
1 polymer ?
#
loop_
_entity_poly.entity_id
_entity_poly.type
_entity_poly.pdbx_seq_one_letter_code
_entity_poly.pdbx_strand_id
1 'polypeptide(L)'
;MWPSAASQLSVPDWIFDLYAAEVGRDQAVASLERMNVPPAPVVRDDGYVQDQASTWVADAVDAQPGERILDMCAAPGGKATALAAKGATVVAADLRPQRVGLIADNAQRLGYGSNQLSVVAADGSSPPFAPGQFDAVLLDAPCSGLGALRRRPDSRWRVQPSDITVLGALQQSLIDAATALVKPGGRFVYSVCTINGSESIDHHVSEGWEVDRSPPPGVWQPFGSGWRVLPHEADTDGMVLMRYRRTT
;
A
#
# COMPACT_ATOMS: atom_id res chain seq x y z
N MET A 1 -31.13 1.19 -21.84
CA MET A 1 -29.97 0.29 -22.00
C MET A 1 -28.70 1.14 -21.87
N TRP A 2 -27.72 0.74 -21.07
CA TRP A 2 -26.46 1.48 -20.93
C TRP A 2 -25.63 1.35 -22.21
N PRO A 3 -24.90 2.40 -22.66
CA PRO A 3 -24.15 2.38 -23.92
C PRO A 3 -22.91 1.45 -23.86
N SER A 4 -22.33 1.23 -22.67
CA SER A 4 -21.19 0.32 -22.47
C SER A 4 -21.24 -0.31 -21.08
N ALA A 5 -20.41 -1.37 -20.85
CA ALA A 5 -20.20 -1.95 -19.52
C ALA A 5 -19.58 -0.92 -18.56
N ALA A 6 -18.65 -0.11 -19.01
CA ALA A 6 -18.05 0.97 -18.23
C ALA A 6 -19.09 1.99 -17.75
N SER A 7 -20.01 2.40 -18.64
CA SER A 7 -21.11 3.30 -18.29
C SER A 7 -22.04 2.70 -17.23
N GLN A 8 -22.37 1.41 -17.34
CA GLN A 8 -23.17 0.68 -16.34
C GLN A 8 -22.47 0.63 -14.99
N LEU A 9 -21.15 0.50 -14.99
CA LEU A 9 -20.31 0.41 -13.80
C LEU A 9 -19.86 1.78 -13.27
N SER A 10 -20.29 2.87 -13.91
CA SER A 10 -19.96 4.26 -13.52
C SER A 10 -18.46 4.53 -13.49
N VAL A 11 -17.73 4.06 -14.49
CA VAL A 11 -16.30 4.31 -14.68
C VAL A 11 -16.03 4.75 -16.12
N PRO A 12 -14.94 5.49 -16.39
CA PRO A 12 -14.44 5.70 -17.75
C PRO A 12 -14.09 4.38 -18.45
N ASP A 13 -14.24 4.33 -19.79
CA ASP A 13 -13.96 3.12 -20.58
C ASP A 13 -12.53 2.61 -20.34
N TRP A 14 -11.54 3.49 -20.26
CA TRP A 14 -10.14 3.10 -20.04
C TRP A 14 -9.89 2.40 -18.71
N ILE A 15 -10.64 2.72 -17.62
CA ILE A 15 -10.54 2.01 -16.34
C ILE A 15 -11.11 0.60 -16.48
N PHE A 16 -12.24 0.46 -17.16
CA PHE A 16 -12.82 -0.85 -17.42
C PHE A 16 -11.86 -1.71 -18.28
N ASP A 17 -11.30 -1.13 -19.33
CA ASP A 17 -10.39 -1.81 -20.24
C ASP A 17 -9.10 -2.24 -19.52
N LEU A 18 -8.54 -1.38 -18.64
CA LEU A 18 -7.40 -1.72 -17.81
C LEU A 18 -7.73 -2.90 -16.88
N TYR A 19 -8.86 -2.85 -16.18
CA TYR A 19 -9.28 -3.97 -15.34
C TYR A 19 -9.47 -5.26 -16.15
N ALA A 20 -10.14 -5.18 -17.29
CA ALA A 20 -10.38 -6.33 -18.15
C ALA A 20 -9.08 -6.94 -18.70
N ALA A 21 -8.08 -6.12 -18.99
CA ALA A 21 -6.75 -6.58 -19.40
C ALA A 21 -5.99 -7.29 -18.26
N GLU A 22 -6.09 -6.77 -17.03
CA GLU A 22 -5.35 -7.29 -15.87
C GLU A 22 -5.96 -8.55 -15.26
N VAL A 23 -7.30 -8.68 -15.25
CA VAL A 23 -7.98 -9.75 -14.51
C VAL A 23 -9.02 -10.52 -15.34
N GLY A 24 -9.21 -10.15 -16.59
CA GLY A 24 -10.29 -10.67 -17.43
C GLY A 24 -11.62 -9.96 -17.16
N ARG A 25 -12.51 -10.04 -18.15
CA ARG A 25 -13.76 -9.27 -18.19
C ARG A 25 -14.68 -9.54 -16.99
N ASP A 26 -14.86 -10.81 -16.63
CA ASP A 26 -15.80 -11.20 -15.57
C ASP A 26 -15.33 -10.70 -14.19
N GLN A 27 -14.06 -10.84 -13.89
CA GLN A 27 -13.45 -10.34 -12.66
C GLN A 27 -13.43 -8.81 -12.61
N ALA A 28 -13.23 -8.16 -13.76
CA ALA A 28 -13.33 -6.71 -13.88
C ALA A 28 -14.73 -6.20 -13.52
N VAL A 29 -15.77 -6.83 -14.07
CA VAL A 29 -17.17 -6.51 -13.76
C VAL A 29 -17.42 -6.70 -12.26
N ALA A 30 -17.11 -7.86 -11.70
CA ALA A 30 -17.33 -8.16 -10.29
C ALA A 30 -16.60 -7.18 -9.36
N SER A 31 -15.36 -6.82 -9.67
CA SER A 31 -14.58 -5.86 -8.90
C SER A 31 -15.17 -4.46 -8.94
N LEU A 32 -15.53 -3.97 -10.14
CA LEU A 32 -16.07 -2.63 -10.33
C LEU A 32 -17.49 -2.50 -9.77
N GLU A 33 -18.33 -3.55 -9.86
CA GLU A 33 -19.63 -3.61 -9.18
C GLU A 33 -19.46 -3.51 -7.66
N ARG A 34 -18.50 -4.27 -7.10
CA ARG A 34 -18.23 -4.21 -5.66
C ARG A 34 -17.75 -2.83 -5.23
N MET A 35 -16.98 -2.12 -6.06
CA MET A 35 -16.53 -0.75 -5.78
C MET A 35 -17.61 0.33 -5.91
N ASN A 36 -18.79 0.01 -6.41
CA ASN A 36 -19.95 0.90 -6.39
C ASN A 36 -20.77 0.78 -5.08
N VAL A 37 -20.40 -0.15 -4.21
CA VAL A 37 -21.03 -0.32 -2.89
C VAL A 37 -20.10 0.28 -1.83
N PRO A 38 -20.54 1.26 -1.04
CA PRO A 38 -19.75 1.81 0.05
C PRO A 38 -19.27 0.70 1.00
N PRO A 39 -18.00 0.75 1.45
CA PRO A 39 -17.49 -0.25 2.38
C PRO A 39 -18.09 -0.06 3.77
N ALA A 40 -18.37 -1.17 4.45
CA ALA A 40 -18.61 -1.11 5.89
C ALA A 40 -17.31 -0.69 6.61
N PRO A 41 -17.40 0.08 7.71
CA PRO A 41 -16.22 0.41 8.50
C PRO A 41 -15.68 -0.87 9.17
N VAL A 42 -14.40 -1.14 8.95
CA VAL A 42 -13.66 -2.18 9.65
C VAL A 42 -12.87 -1.52 10.78
N VAL A 43 -13.13 -1.97 12.01
CA VAL A 43 -12.51 -1.39 13.22
C VAL A 43 -11.51 -2.41 13.76
N ARG A 44 -10.26 -2.00 13.91
CA ARG A 44 -9.21 -2.78 14.59
C ARG A 44 -9.47 -2.82 16.10
N ASP A 45 -8.81 -3.74 16.81
CA ASP A 45 -8.95 -3.90 18.27
C ASP A 45 -8.58 -2.65 19.05
N ASP A 46 -7.68 -1.81 18.51
CA ASP A 46 -7.28 -0.52 19.08
C ASP A 46 -8.26 0.64 18.76
N GLY A 47 -9.36 0.35 18.08
CA GLY A 47 -10.37 1.33 17.68
C GLY A 47 -10.02 2.15 16.42
N TYR A 48 -8.94 1.83 15.72
CA TYR A 48 -8.63 2.48 14.44
C TYR A 48 -9.49 1.91 13.31
N VAL A 49 -10.12 2.79 12.52
CA VAL A 49 -10.89 2.38 11.34
C VAL A 49 -9.97 2.24 10.14
N GLN A 50 -9.80 1.04 9.64
CA GLN A 50 -8.90 0.74 8.53
C GLN A 50 -9.52 -0.31 7.59
N ASP A 51 -9.20 -0.22 6.30
CA ASP A 51 -9.54 -1.29 5.36
C ASP A 51 -8.81 -2.59 5.72
N GLN A 52 -9.49 -3.71 5.53
CA GLN A 52 -8.94 -5.01 5.89
C GLN A 52 -7.67 -5.36 5.11
N ALA A 53 -7.60 -5.07 3.80
CA ALA A 53 -6.38 -5.32 3.02
C ALA A 53 -5.23 -4.43 3.48
N SER A 54 -5.50 -3.19 3.89
CA SER A 54 -4.48 -2.32 4.51
C SER A 54 -3.97 -2.88 5.84
N THR A 55 -4.82 -3.56 6.63
CA THR A 55 -4.39 -4.26 7.84
C THR A 55 -3.50 -5.46 7.48
N TRP A 56 -3.90 -6.27 6.50
CA TRP A 56 -3.08 -7.39 6.01
C TRP A 56 -1.71 -6.96 5.48
N VAL A 57 -1.62 -5.78 4.83
CA VAL A 57 -0.32 -5.20 4.43
C VAL A 57 0.57 -4.91 5.64
N ALA A 58 0.02 -4.31 6.70
CA ALA A 58 0.77 -4.07 7.93
C ALA A 58 1.18 -5.39 8.61
N ASP A 59 0.32 -6.41 8.58
CA ASP A 59 0.61 -7.75 9.09
C ASP A 59 1.72 -8.44 8.28
N ALA A 60 1.74 -8.25 6.97
CA ALA A 60 2.73 -8.83 6.07
C ALA A 60 4.14 -8.26 6.24
N VAL A 61 4.31 -7.15 6.96
CA VAL A 61 5.63 -6.65 7.39
C VAL A 61 6.26 -7.60 8.40
N ASP A 62 5.45 -8.39 9.12
CA ASP A 62 5.89 -9.32 10.17
C ASP A 62 6.74 -8.63 11.25
N ALA A 63 6.24 -7.48 11.72
CA ALA A 63 6.93 -6.67 12.72
C ALA A 63 7.10 -7.42 14.03
N GLN A 64 8.34 -7.42 14.56
CA GLN A 64 8.67 -8.05 15.83
C GLN A 64 8.92 -7.00 16.92
N PRO A 65 8.67 -7.33 18.21
CA PRO A 65 8.98 -6.43 19.32
C PRO A 65 10.46 -6.01 19.31
N GLY A 66 10.70 -4.71 19.45
CA GLY A 66 12.04 -4.13 19.50
C GLY A 66 12.68 -3.85 18.12
N GLU A 67 12.08 -4.29 17.02
CA GLU A 67 12.54 -3.91 15.67
C GLU A 67 12.33 -2.42 15.40
N ARG A 68 13.23 -1.86 14.62
CA ARG A 68 13.09 -0.49 14.09
C ARG A 68 12.56 -0.52 12.68
N ILE A 69 11.36 -0.01 12.47
CA ILE A 69 10.64 -0.07 11.19
C ILE A 69 10.39 1.35 10.66
N LEU A 70 10.59 1.54 9.36
CA LEU A 70 10.17 2.75 8.64
C LEU A 70 8.89 2.47 7.85
N ASP A 71 7.87 3.30 8.05
CA ASP A 71 6.72 3.44 7.15
C ASP A 71 6.92 4.71 6.33
N MET A 72 7.20 4.57 5.04
CA MET A 72 7.76 5.65 4.22
C MET A 72 6.74 6.63 3.65
N CYS A 73 5.49 6.19 3.44
CA CYS A 73 4.38 7.03 2.95
C CYS A 73 3.18 6.88 3.90
N ALA A 74 3.45 7.10 5.20
CA ALA A 74 2.67 6.59 6.32
C ALA A 74 1.27 7.19 6.49
N ALA A 75 1.03 8.41 5.98
CA ALA A 75 -0.21 9.11 6.28
C ALA A 75 -1.48 8.43 5.72
N PRO A 76 -2.54 8.31 6.51
CA PRO A 76 -2.80 9.00 7.79
C PRO A 76 -2.30 8.28 9.06
N GLY A 77 -1.50 7.22 8.96
CA GLY A 77 -0.87 6.54 10.11
C GLY A 77 -1.46 5.18 10.47
N GLY A 78 -2.41 4.65 9.69
CA GLY A 78 -3.07 3.38 9.99
C GLY A 78 -2.10 2.19 10.01
N LYS A 79 -1.19 2.08 9.04
CA LYS A 79 -0.18 1.01 8.98
C LYS A 79 0.90 1.24 10.04
N ALA A 80 1.39 2.48 10.19
CA ALA A 80 2.38 2.83 11.22
C ALA A 80 1.91 2.48 12.64
N THR A 81 0.66 2.80 12.99
CA THR A 81 0.08 2.46 14.30
C THR A 81 -0.12 0.95 14.47
N ALA A 82 -0.46 0.22 13.39
CA ALA A 82 -0.56 -1.24 13.44
C ALA A 82 0.81 -1.91 13.68
N LEU A 83 1.88 -1.38 13.11
CA LEU A 83 3.25 -1.85 13.34
C LEU A 83 3.69 -1.56 14.79
N ALA A 84 3.38 -0.36 15.31
CA ALA A 84 3.68 0.00 16.70
C ALA A 84 2.92 -0.88 17.72
N ALA A 85 1.68 -1.27 17.40
CA ALA A 85 0.88 -2.20 18.21
C ALA A 85 1.55 -3.57 18.39
N LYS A 86 2.43 -3.98 17.46
CA LYS A 86 3.22 -5.22 17.53
C LYS A 86 4.50 -5.08 18.35
N GLY A 87 4.74 -3.92 18.98
CA GLY A 87 5.93 -3.66 19.79
C GLY A 87 7.16 -3.19 19.02
N ALA A 88 7.03 -2.87 17.74
CA ALA A 88 8.10 -2.27 16.97
C ALA A 88 8.26 -0.77 17.33
N THR A 89 9.48 -0.26 17.20
CA THR A 89 9.75 1.19 17.19
C THR A 89 9.61 1.70 15.76
N VAL A 90 8.58 2.51 15.51
CA VAL A 90 8.22 2.95 14.17
C VAL A 90 8.65 4.38 13.90
N VAL A 91 9.28 4.61 12.76
CA VAL A 91 9.42 5.93 12.16
C VAL A 91 8.39 6.04 11.04
N ALA A 92 7.45 6.96 11.17
CA ALA A 92 6.40 7.20 10.18
C ALA A 92 6.71 8.49 9.41
N ALA A 93 7.00 8.37 8.13
CA ALA A 93 7.37 9.49 7.27
C ALA A 93 6.30 9.77 6.21
N ASP A 94 6.06 11.03 5.89
CA ASP A 94 5.25 11.45 4.74
C ASP A 94 5.81 12.78 4.19
N LEU A 95 5.66 12.99 2.90
CA LEU A 95 6.16 14.19 2.23
C LEU A 95 5.46 15.47 2.69
N ARG A 96 4.16 15.41 2.96
CA ARG A 96 3.32 16.58 3.19
C ARG A 96 3.14 16.86 4.68
N PRO A 97 3.59 18.03 5.21
CA PRO A 97 3.47 18.35 6.63
C PRO A 97 2.04 18.23 7.19
N GLN A 98 1.02 18.61 6.41
CA GLN A 98 -0.38 18.48 6.82
C GLN A 98 -0.79 17.00 7.00
N ARG A 99 -0.25 16.10 6.19
CA ARG A 99 -0.50 14.66 6.33
C ARG A 99 0.29 14.05 7.49
N VAL A 100 1.48 14.58 7.74
CA VAL A 100 2.29 14.23 8.93
C VAL A 100 1.54 14.55 10.23
N GLY A 101 0.83 15.67 10.29
CA GLY A 101 -0.06 16.00 11.40
C GLY A 101 -1.10 14.92 11.67
N LEU A 102 -1.73 14.34 10.63
CA LEU A 102 -2.70 13.27 10.81
C LEU A 102 -2.10 12.00 11.43
N ILE A 103 -0.83 11.69 11.10
CA ILE A 103 -0.13 10.56 11.74
C ILE A 103 0.07 10.83 13.22
N ALA A 104 0.53 12.03 13.56
CA ALA A 104 0.76 12.43 14.96
C ALA A 104 -0.54 12.40 15.78
N ASP A 105 -1.64 12.94 15.24
CA ASP A 105 -2.95 12.95 15.88
C ASP A 105 -3.46 11.52 16.13
N ASN A 106 -3.32 10.63 15.15
CA ASN A 106 -3.72 9.23 15.29
C ASN A 106 -2.82 8.47 16.29
N ALA A 107 -1.51 8.70 16.25
CA ALA A 107 -0.59 8.11 17.23
C ALA A 107 -0.94 8.53 18.65
N GLN A 108 -1.17 9.83 18.87
CA GLN A 108 -1.58 10.36 20.16
C GLN A 108 -2.92 9.79 20.63
N ARG A 109 -3.93 9.74 19.76
CA ARG A 109 -5.26 9.19 20.06
C ARG A 109 -5.19 7.72 20.49
N LEU A 110 -4.24 6.96 19.94
CA LEU A 110 -4.02 5.55 20.26
C LEU A 110 -3.02 5.34 21.39
N GLY A 111 -2.49 6.40 22.01
CA GLY A 111 -1.61 6.32 23.17
C GLY A 111 -0.15 6.03 22.87
N TYR A 112 0.30 6.15 21.60
CA TYR A 112 1.70 5.97 21.24
C TYR A 112 2.53 7.22 21.53
N GLY A 113 3.56 7.08 22.34
CA GLY A 113 4.57 8.11 22.56
C GLY A 113 5.64 8.13 21.45
N SER A 114 6.43 9.21 21.39
CA SER A 114 7.47 9.40 20.35
C SER A 114 8.60 8.35 20.40
N ASN A 115 8.76 7.63 21.52
CA ASN A 115 9.67 6.51 21.66
C ASN A 115 9.15 5.21 21.00
N GLN A 116 7.85 5.11 20.75
CA GLN A 116 7.22 3.98 20.07
C GLN A 116 6.92 4.31 18.61
N LEU A 117 6.40 5.50 18.34
CA LEU A 117 6.08 5.97 17.00
C LEU A 117 6.52 7.44 16.87
N SER A 118 7.61 7.66 16.14
CA SER A 118 8.10 9.00 15.79
C SER A 118 7.62 9.39 14.39
N VAL A 119 7.34 10.68 14.19
CA VAL A 119 6.74 11.20 12.95
C VAL A 119 7.67 12.20 12.30
N VAL A 120 7.90 12.09 10.99
CA VAL A 120 8.86 12.90 10.24
C VAL A 120 8.24 13.38 8.93
N ALA A 121 8.38 14.67 8.63
CA ALA A 121 8.12 15.19 7.28
C ALA A 121 9.39 14.98 6.43
N ALA A 122 9.30 14.11 5.43
CA ALA A 122 10.44 13.76 4.59
C ALA A 122 10.02 13.41 3.16
N ASP A 123 10.89 13.72 2.21
CA ASP A 123 10.76 13.22 0.84
C ASP A 123 11.27 11.77 0.80
N GLY A 124 10.38 10.84 0.49
CA GLY A 124 10.70 9.42 0.41
C GLY A 124 11.69 9.08 -0.71
N SER A 125 11.80 9.91 -1.75
CA SER A 125 12.80 9.72 -2.82
C SER A 125 14.22 10.15 -2.41
N SER A 126 14.34 10.94 -1.35
CA SER A 126 15.61 11.37 -0.75
C SER A 126 15.49 11.41 0.78
N PRO A 127 15.27 10.28 1.43
CA PRO A 127 14.95 10.22 2.85
C PRO A 127 16.16 10.57 3.71
N PRO A 128 15.97 11.33 4.83
CA PRO A 128 17.06 11.80 5.68
C PRO A 128 17.53 10.72 6.68
N PHE A 129 17.72 9.50 6.19
CA PHE A 129 18.14 8.36 7.01
C PHE A 129 19.40 7.71 6.46
N ALA A 130 20.22 7.15 7.34
CA ALA A 130 21.42 6.42 6.93
C ALA A 130 21.05 5.08 6.26
N PRO A 131 21.81 4.63 5.26
CA PRO A 131 21.66 3.30 4.69
C PRO A 131 21.72 2.19 5.75
N GLY A 132 20.92 1.14 5.59
CA GLY A 132 20.93 -0.01 6.48
C GLY A 132 20.50 0.30 7.91
N GLN A 133 19.59 1.25 8.12
CA GLN A 133 19.20 1.70 9.46
C GLN A 133 18.00 0.96 10.04
N PHE A 134 17.17 0.32 9.20
CA PHE A 134 15.91 -0.29 9.59
C PHE A 134 15.89 -1.81 9.42
N ASP A 135 15.26 -2.50 10.36
CA ASP A 135 15.02 -3.96 10.30
C ASP A 135 13.99 -4.30 9.23
N ALA A 136 13.01 -3.40 9.03
CA ALA A 136 12.07 -3.47 7.92
C ALA A 136 11.70 -2.06 7.42
N VAL A 137 11.37 -1.96 6.13
CA VAL A 137 10.79 -0.77 5.51
C VAL A 137 9.49 -1.17 4.85
N LEU A 138 8.41 -0.47 5.19
CA LEU A 138 7.13 -0.51 4.50
C LEU A 138 7.04 0.70 3.57
N LEU A 139 6.75 0.46 2.31
CA LEU A 139 6.42 1.46 1.31
C LEU A 139 5.01 1.18 0.78
N ASP A 140 4.01 1.77 1.42
CA ASP A 140 2.64 1.84 0.85
C ASP A 140 2.60 3.06 -0.07
N ALA A 141 2.97 2.83 -1.33
CA ALA A 141 3.35 3.89 -2.24
C ALA A 141 2.16 4.72 -2.75
N PRO A 142 2.39 6.01 -3.06
CA PRO A 142 1.42 6.79 -3.80
C PRO A 142 1.16 6.11 -5.16
N CYS A 143 -0.11 5.90 -5.49
CA CYS A 143 -0.54 5.19 -6.68
C CYS A 143 -1.83 5.80 -7.25
N SER A 144 -2.29 5.31 -8.39
CA SER A 144 -3.56 5.74 -9.02
C SER A 144 -4.78 5.53 -8.11
N GLY A 145 -4.69 4.59 -7.16
CA GLY A 145 -5.77 4.29 -6.23
C GLY A 145 -6.96 3.58 -6.87
N LEU A 146 -6.76 2.99 -8.04
CA LEU A 146 -7.85 2.33 -8.80
C LEU A 146 -8.44 1.12 -8.07
N GLY A 147 -7.72 0.52 -7.11
CA GLY A 147 -8.24 -0.54 -6.24
C GLY A 147 -9.16 -0.05 -5.10
N ALA A 148 -9.11 1.25 -4.77
CA ALA A 148 -9.81 1.84 -3.63
C ALA A 148 -10.94 2.81 -4.04
N LEU A 149 -11.51 2.69 -5.24
CA LEU A 149 -12.51 3.59 -5.81
C LEU A 149 -13.80 3.67 -4.99
N ARG A 150 -14.12 2.63 -4.20
CA ARG A 150 -15.28 2.64 -3.32
C ARG A 150 -15.18 3.65 -2.18
N ARG A 151 -13.95 4.02 -1.78
CA ARG A 151 -13.67 5.05 -0.75
C ARG A 151 -13.48 6.44 -1.33
N ARG A 152 -13.11 6.52 -2.61
CA ARG A 152 -12.83 7.75 -3.35
C ARG A 152 -13.51 7.71 -4.71
N PRO A 153 -14.86 7.67 -4.75
CA PRO A 153 -15.60 7.47 -6.00
C PRO A 153 -15.35 8.56 -7.05
N ASP A 154 -14.99 9.76 -6.62
CA ASP A 154 -14.62 10.88 -7.49
C ASP A 154 -13.26 10.70 -8.18
N SER A 155 -12.35 9.87 -7.63
CA SER A 155 -11.04 9.61 -8.22
C SER A 155 -11.15 8.96 -9.61
N ARG A 156 -12.18 8.16 -9.87
CA ARG A 156 -12.42 7.53 -11.17
C ARG A 156 -12.55 8.53 -12.33
N TRP A 157 -12.94 9.77 -12.02
CA TRP A 157 -13.13 10.83 -13.01
C TRP A 157 -11.95 11.81 -13.08
N ARG A 158 -11.02 11.74 -12.12
CA ARG A 158 -9.85 12.63 -12.05
C ARG A 158 -8.57 11.98 -12.52
N VAL A 159 -8.38 10.70 -12.23
CA VAL A 159 -7.21 9.94 -12.67
C VAL A 159 -7.23 9.80 -14.20
N GLN A 160 -6.07 9.97 -14.80
CA GLN A 160 -5.86 9.81 -16.23
C GLN A 160 -4.90 8.65 -16.53
N PRO A 161 -4.95 8.02 -17.70
CA PRO A 161 -3.99 6.96 -18.07
C PRO A 161 -2.52 7.38 -17.94
N SER A 162 -2.21 8.64 -18.24
CA SER A 162 -0.86 9.20 -18.10
C SER A 162 -0.34 9.22 -16.66
N ASP A 163 -1.23 9.29 -15.67
CA ASP A 163 -0.86 9.33 -14.25
C ASP A 163 -0.22 8.01 -13.82
N ILE A 164 -0.63 6.88 -14.41
CA ILE A 164 -0.04 5.57 -14.13
C ILE A 164 1.47 5.57 -14.45
N THR A 165 1.86 6.12 -15.61
CA THR A 165 3.27 6.22 -16.00
C THR A 165 4.07 7.13 -15.06
N VAL A 166 3.50 8.28 -14.70
CA VAL A 166 4.16 9.24 -13.78
C VAL A 166 4.32 8.65 -12.39
N LEU A 167 3.27 7.99 -11.89
CA LEU A 167 3.28 7.34 -10.58
C LEU A 167 4.23 6.14 -10.56
N GLY A 168 4.27 5.35 -11.64
CA GLY A 168 5.21 4.24 -11.76
C GLY A 168 6.68 4.70 -11.67
N ALA A 169 7.03 5.80 -12.33
CA ALA A 169 8.39 6.37 -12.23
C ALA A 169 8.70 6.87 -10.81
N LEU A 170 7.74 7.51 -10.14
CA LEU A 170 7.88 7.92 -8.75
C LEU A 170 8.05 6.71 -7.82
N GLN A 171 7.22 5.68 -8.00
CA GLN A 171 7.27 4.45 -7.23
C GLN A 171 8.63 3.77 -7.35
N GLN A 172 9.21 3.70 -8.55
CA GLN A 172 10.55 3.14 -8.74
C GLN A 172 11.60 3.93 -7.95
N SER A 173 11.56 5.27 -7.99
CA SER A 173 12.47 6.11 -7.20
C SER A 173 12.32 5.89 -5.69
N LEU A 174 11.09 5.71 -5.21
CA LEU A 174 10.81 5.40 -3.81
C LEU A 174 11.30 3.99 -3.42
N ILE A 175 11.18 3.00 -4.29
CA ILE A 175 11.68 1.64 -4.09
C ILE A 175 13.20 1.65 -3.96
N ASP A 176 13.90 2.35 -4.86
CA ASP A 176 15.36 2.47 -4.84
C ASP A 176 15.86 3.11 -3.53
N ALA A 177 15.18 4.17 -3.08
CA ALA A 177 15.49 4.83 -1.81
C ALA A 177 15.17 3.93 -0.60
N ALA A 178 14.01 3.28 -0.59
CA ALA A 178 13.55 2.41 0.51
C ALA A 178 14.48 1.21 0.73
N THR A 179 14.88 0.55 -0.36
CA THR A 179 15.74 -0.64 -0.29
C THR A 179 17.12 -0.34 0.29
N ALA A 180 17.68 0.85 0.02
CA ALA A 180 18.95 1.27 0.60
C ALA A 180 18.91 1.40 2.13
N LEU A 181 17.73 1.64 2.72
CA LEU A 181 17.56 1.89 4.16
C LEU A 181 17.46 0.61 4.99
N VAL A 182 17.20 -0.53 4.37
CA VAL A 182 17.02 -1.82 5.07
C VAL A 182 18.37 -2.42 5.43
N LYS A 183 18.51 -2.94 6.64
CA LYS A 183 19.69 -3.71 7.10
C LYS A 183 19.89 -4.98 6.29
N PRO A 184 21.12 -5.51 6.18
CA PRO A 184 21.35 -6.89 5.74
C PRO A 184 20.47 -7.87 6.54
N GLY A 185 19.83 -8.82 5.85
CA GLY A 185 18.85 -9.74 6.44
C GLY A 185 17.47 -9.13 6.76
N GLY A 186 17.31 -7.83 6.60
CA GLY A 186 16.05 -7.13 6.84
C GLY A 186 14.99 -7.35 5.75
N ARG A 187 13.82 -6.72 5.91
CA ARG A 187 12.65 -6.88 5.04
C ARG A 187 12.26 -5.58 4.36
N PHE A 188 11.87 -5.69 3.10
CA PHE A 188 11.22 -4.63 2.36
C PHE A 188 9.83 -5.09 1.92
N VAL A 189 8.82 -4.30 2.25
CA VAL A 189 7.42 -4.56 1.87
C VAL A 189 6.94 -3.39 1.05
N TYR A 190 6.53 -3.68 -0.18
CA TYR A 190 5.94 -2.72 -1.11
C TYR A 190 4.46 -3.03 -1.30
N SER A 191 3.62 -2.01 -1.21
CA SER A 191 2.18 -2.15 -1.47
C SER A 191 1.62 -0.94 -2.20
N VAL A 192 0.56 -1.19 -2.97
CA VAL A 192 -0.22 -0.16 -3.67
C VAL A 192 -1.70 -0.52 -3.66
N CYS A 193 -2.58 0.47 -3.50
CA CYS A 193 -4.03 0.29 -3.62
C CYS A 193 -4.49 0.41 -5.09
N THR A 194 -3.86 -0.34 -5.96
CA THR A 194 -4.22 -0.53 -7.38
C THR A 194 -4.07 -2.00 -7.74
N ILE A 195 -4.46 -2.39 -8.96
CA ILE A 195 -4.44 -3.81 -9.37
C ILE A 195 -3.57 -4.05 -10.61
N ASN A 196 -3.02 -3.00 -11.20
CA ASN A 196 -2.24 -3.10 -12.45
C ASN A 196 -0.77 -3.42 -12.21
N GLY A 197 -0.15 -4.09 -13.19
CA GLY A 197 1.26 -4.49 -13.17
C GLY A 197 2.20 -3.29 -13.17
N SER A 198 1.91 -2.26 -13.94
CA SER A 198 2.79 -1.09 -14.16
C SER A 198 3.06 -0.27 -12.90
N GLU A 199 2.16 -0.31 -11.92
CA GLU A 199 2.34 0.34 -10.62
C GLU A 199 2.76 -0.66 -9.53
N SER A 200 3.07 -1.91 -9.87
CA SER A 200 3.33 -2.95 -8.87
C SER A 200 4.45 -3.91 -9.29
N ILE A 201 4.12 -5.02 -9.94
CA ILE A 201 5.04 -6.13 -10.21
C ILE A 201 6.09 -5.83 -11.29
N ASP A 202 5.89 -4.80 -12.11
CA ASP A 202 6.82 -4.41 -13.17
C ASP A 202 7.99 -3.58 -12.63
N HIS A 203 7.97 -3.20 -11.36
CA HIS A 203 9.09 -2.51 -10.72
C HIS A 203 10.28 -3.43 -10.50
N HIS A 204 11.47 -2.83 -10.56
CA HIS A 204 12.72 -3.51 -10.33
C HIS A 204 13.22 -3.27 -8.89
N VAL A 205 13.67 -4.34 -8.25
CA VAL A 205 14.47 -4.27 -7.02
C VAL A 205 15.88 -4.74 -7.37
N SER A 206 16.90 -3.97 -6.96
CA SER A 206 18.30 -4.21 -7.27
C SER A 206 18.79 -5.60 -6.81
N GLU A 207 19.99 -6.00 -7.23
CA GLU A 207 20.63 -7.23 -6.75
C GLU A 207 20.80 -7.24 -5.23
N GLY A 208 20.89 -8.41 -4.64
CA GLY A 208 21.00 -8.59 -3.18
C GLY A 208 19.65 -8.69 -2.46
N TRP A 209 18.58 -8.95 -3.21
CA TRP A 209 17.23 -9.16 -2.67
C TRP A 209 16.62 -10.46 -3.16
N GLU A 210 15.95 -11.17 -2.27
CA GLU A 210 15.12 -12.34 -2.58
C GLU A 210 13.65 -12.01 -2.40
N VAL A 211 12.83 -12.45 -3.35
CA VAL A 211 11.37 -12.34 -3.26
C VAL A 211 10.87 -13.35 -2.20
N ASP A 212 10.18 -12.87 -1.19
CA ASP A 212 9.48 -13.74 -0.24
C ASP A 212 8.14 -14.19 -0.83
N ARG A 213 8.07 -15.43 -1.26
CA ARG A 213 6.89 -16.05 -1.87
C ARG A 213 6.00 -16.80 -0.88
N SER A 214 6.29 -16.73 0.42
CA SER A 214 5.41 -17.33 1.43
C SER A 214 4.06 -16.59 1.44
N PRO A 215 2.92 -17.30 1.59
CA PRO A 215 1.62 -16.66 1.64
C PRO A 215 1.55 -15.62 2.77
N PRO A 216 1.21 -14.35 2.47
CA PRO A 216 1.05 -13.34 3.51
C PRO A 216 -0.26 -13.54 4.27
N PRO A 217 -0.40 -12.96 5.47
CA PRO A 217 -1.67 -12.94 6.19
C PRO A 217 -2.79 -12.31 5.37
N GLY A 218 -3.99 -12.90 5.38
CA GLY A 218 -5.16 -12.41 4.66
C GLY A 218 -5.54 -13.25 3.45
N VAL A 219 -6.41 -12.69 2.62
CA VAL A 219 -6.91 -13.34 1.40
C VAL A 219 -6.19 -12.74 0.20
N TRP A 220 -5.24 -13.48 -0.34
CA TRP A 220 -4.40 -13.05 -1.45
C TRP A 220 -4.33 -14.11 -2.53
N GLN A 221 -4.27 -13.67 -3.78
CA GLN A 221 -4.00 -14.51 -4.95
C GLN A 221 -2.59 -14.23 -5.46
N PRO A 222 -1.84 -15.25 -5.93
CA PRO A 222 -0.55 -15.02 -6.59
C PRO A 222 -0.69 -14.07 -7.78
N PHE A 223 0.22 -13.10 -7.88
CA PHE A 223 0.27 -12.13 -8.97
C PHE A 223 1.72 -11.80 -9.31
N GLY A 224 2.21 -12.33 -10.43
CA GLY A 224 3.61 -12.19 -10.80
C GLY A 224 4.56 -12.72 -9.72
N SER A 225 5.44 -11.85 -9.23
CA SER A 225 6.35 -12.14 -8.11
C SER A 225 5.75 -11.81 -6.74
N GLY A 226 4.53 -11.29 -6.69
CA GLY A 226 3.84 -10.87 -5.47
C GLY A 226 2.44 -11.46 -5.32
N TRP A 227 1.58 -10.68 -4.69
CA TRP A 227 0.25 -11.06 -4.27
C TRP A 227 -0.75 -9.96 -4.58
N ARG A 228 -1.96 -10.32 -4.97
CA ARG A 228 -3.06 -9.39 -5.25
C ARG A 228 -4.34 -9.83 -4.56
N VAL A 229 -5.15 -8.89 -4.10
CA VAL A 229 -6.52 -9.09 -3.70
C VAL A 229 -7.41 -8.20 -4.54
N LEU A 230 -8.55 -8.74 -5.00
CA LEU A 230 -9.55 -7.99 -5.75
C LEU A 230 -10.73 -7.61 -4.84
N PRO A 231 -11.40 -6.45 -5.07
CA PRO A 231 -12.45 -5.95 -4.19
C PRO A 231 -13.60 -6.92 -3.91
N HIS A 232 -13.98 -7.73 -4.89
CA HIS A 232 -15.10 -8.68 -4.75
C HIS A 232 -14.71 -9.98 -4.05
N GLU A 233 -13.42 -10.33 -3.95
CA GLU A 233 -12.96 -11.59 -3.34
C GLU A 233 -13.07 -11.58 -1.82
N ALA A 234 -12.82 -10.43 -1.19
CA ALA A 234 -12.76 -10.32 0.27
C ALA A 234 -13.48 -9.10 0.84
N ASP A 235 -14.32 -8.44 0.04
CA ASP A 235 -15.00 -7.20 0.43
C ASP A 235 -14.06 -6.12 0.98
N THR A 236 -12.91 -5.96 0.34
CA THR A 236 -11.85 -5.03 0.74
C THR A 236 -11.43 -4.15 -0.43
N ASP A 237 -10.50 -3.22 -0.22
CA ASP A 237 -9.89 -2.51 -1.33
C ASP A 237 -9.03 -3.47 -2.15
N GLY A 238 -8.95 -3.25 -3.48
CA GLY A 238 -8.02 -3.96 -4.34
C GLY A 238 -6.60 -3.50 -4.05
N MET A 239 -5.71 -4.44 -3.76
CA MET A 239 -4.31 -4.13 -3.43
C MET A 239 -3.35 -5.14 -4.06
N VAL A 240 -2.12 -4.67 -4.30
CA VAL A 240 -0.98 -5.52 -4.62
C VAL A 240 0.06 -5.39 -3.51
N LEU A 241 0.68 -6.52 -3.17
CA LEU A 241 1.68 -6.65 -2.13
C LEU A 241 2.89 -7.42 -2.67
N MET A 242 4.08 -6.85 -2.48
CA MET A 242 5.38 -7.46 -2.78
C MET A 242 6.22 -7.51 -1.51
N ARG A 243 6.88 -8.63 -1.26
CA ARG A 243 7.76 -8.79 -0.09
C ARG A 243 9.13 -9.27 -0.51
N TYR A 244 10.14 -8.66 0.07
CA TYR A 244 11.53 -8.95 -0.23
C TYR A 244 12.33 -9.09 1.07
N ARG A 245 13.35 -9.95 1.03
CA ARG A 245 14.37 -10.08 2.08
C ARG A 245 15.72 -9.69 1.52
N ARG A 246 16.43 -8.81 2.22
CA ARG A 246 17.80 -8.44 1.86
C ARG A 246 18.76 -9.56 2.19
N THR A 247 19.57 -10.02 1.22
CA THR A 247 20.49 -11.15 1.38
C THR A 247 21.88 -10.72 1.86
N THR A 248 22.29 -9.51 1.55
CA THR A 248 23.62 -8.94 1.89
C THR A 248 23.54 -7.46 2.28
#